data_ce2d22f405eb3df8e7d3bd2c5b80a5d7
#
_entry.id   ce2d22f405eb3df8e7d3bd2c5b80a5d7
#
_cell.length_a   1.000
_cell.length_b   1.000
_cell.length_c   1.000
_cell.angle_alpha   90.00
_cell.angle_beta   90.00
_cell.angle_gamma   90.00
#
_symmetry.space_group_name_H-M   'P 1'
#
loop_
_entity.id
_entity.type
_entity.pdbx_description
1 polymer ?
#
loop_
_entity_poly.entity_id
_entity_poly.type
_entity_poly.pdbx_seq_one_letter_code
_entity_poly.pdbx_strand_id
1 'polypeptide(L)' 'MEAYYQQLESLLLSIGYLYPHTAASRMEKFRYLYNRAYLQMEEVGMLRGILRQVEWAINREKPEKPEST' A
#
# COMPACT_ATOMS: atom_id res chain seq x y z
N MET A 1 -2.03 8.37 -10.40
CA MET A 1 -2.46 7.89 -9.08
C MET A 1 -2.83 6.41 -9.04
N GLU A 2 -3.14 5.83 -10.20
CA GLU A 2 -3.58 4.43 -10.18
C GLU A 2 -2.49 3.49 -9.65
N ALA A 3 -1.24 3.73 -10.05
CA ALA A 3 -0.15 2.90 -9.57
C ALA A 3 -0.02 2.98 -8.04
N TYR A 4 -0.22 4.18 -7.49
CA TYR A 4 -0.19 4.35 -6.04
C TYR A 4 -1.30 3.55 -5.36
N TYR A 5 -2.51 3.60 -5.94
CA TYR A 5 -3.64 2.88 -5.35
C TYR A 5 -3.42 1.38 -5.37
N GLN A 6 -2.86 0.87 -6.47
CA GLN A 6 -2.57 -0.57 -6.55
C GLN A 6 -1.52 -0.97 -5.53
N GLN A 7 -0.49 -0.16 -5.37
CA GLN A 7 0.55 -0.41 -4.41
C GLN A 7 -0.01 -0.40 -2.99
N LEU A 8 -0.84 0.59 -2.69
CA LEU A 8 -1.46 0.72 -1.37
C LEU A 8 -2.36 -0.47 -1.07
N GLU A 9 -3.20 -0.84 -2.03
CA GLU A 9 -4.10 -1.98 -1.82
C GLU A 9 -3.33 -3.26 -1.55
N SER A 10 -2.30 -3.50 -2.33
CA SER A 10 -1.46 -4.69 -2.18
C SER A 10 -0.84 -4.74 -0.78
N LEU A 11 -0.29 -3.62 -0.34
CA LEU A 11 0.34 -3.57 0.98
C LEU A 11 -0.69 -3.80 2.08
N LEU A 12 -1.84 -3.12 2.00
CA LEU A 12 -2.84 -3.23 3.05
C LEU A 12 -3.45 -4.63 3.12
N LEU A 13 -3.54 -5.31 1.99
CA LEU A 13 -3.97 -6.71 1.99
C LEU A 13 -2.92 -7.58 2.67
N SER A 14 -1.65 -7.33 2.38
CA SER A 14 -0.59 -8.19 2.90
C SER A 14 -0.41 -8.06 4.40
N ILE A 15 -0.73 -6.90 4.97
CA ILE A 15 -0.60 -6.71 6.41
C ILE A 15 -1.90 -6.99 7.16
N GLY A 16 -2.95 -7.39 6.45
CA GLY A 16 -4.21 -7.76 7.09
C GLY A 16 -5.13 -6.61 7.42
N TYR A 17 -4.83 -5.41 6.96
CA TYR A 17 -5.74 -4.29 7.16
C TYR A 17 -6.95 -4.38 6.24
N LEU A 18 -6.74 -4.85 5.02
CA LEU A 18 -7.82 -5.11 4.08
C LEU A 18 -7.97 -6.60 3.88
N TYR A 19 -9.19 -7.00 3.56
CA TYR A 19 -9.51 -8.38 3.20
C TYR A 19 -9.99 -8.43 1.77
N PRO A 20 -9.75 -9.55 1.05
CA PRO A 20 -10.09 -9.58 -0.38
C PRO A 20 -11.55 -9.23 -0.68
N HIS A 21 -12.48 -9.63 0.17
CA HIS A 21 -13.89 -9.39 -0.11
C HIS A 21 -14.33 -7.97 0.22
N THR A 22 -13.51 -7.18 0.91
CA THR A 22 -13.87 -5.80 1.23
C THR A 22 -12.89 -4.78 0.64
N ALA A 23 -11.85 -5.25 -0.02
CA ALA A 23 -10.78 -4.36 -0.47
C ALA A 23 -11.29 -3.29 -1.43
N ALA A 24 -12.13 -3.67 -2.39
CA ALA A 24 -12.59 -2.71 -3.39
C ALA A 24 -13.36 -1.55 -2.75
N SER A 25 -14.26 -1.88 -1.84
CA SER A 25 -15.08 -0.85 -1.23
C SER A 25 -14.26 0.04 -0.30
N ARG A 26 -13.29 -0.54 0.40
CA ARG A 26 -12.42 0.25 1.27
C ARG A 26 -11.46 1.12 0.48
N MET A 27 -10.96 0.62 -0.65
CA MET A 27 -10.10 1.43 -1.50
C MET A 27 -10.82 2.63 -2.06
N GLU A 28 -12.12 2.53 -2.27
CA GLU A 28 -12.89 3.67 -2.73
C GLU A 28 -12.82 4.82 -1.74
N LYS A 29 -12.84 4.51 -0.45
CA LYS A 29 -12.73 5.56 0.57
C LYS A 29 -11.37 6.24 0.51
N PHE A 30 -10.31 5.47 0.26
CA PHE A 30 -8.99 6.08 0.09
C PHE A 30 -8.94 6.98 -1.14
N ARG A 31 -9.61 6.58 -2.23
CA ARG A 31 -9.65 7.40 -3.43
C ARG A 31 -10.36 8.74 -3.15
N TYR A 32 -11.45 8.70 -2.42
CA TYR A 32 -12.13 9.93 -2.03
C TYR A 32 -11.22 10.82 -1.18
N LEU A 33 -10.54 10.22 -0.23
CA LEU A 33 -9.66 10.98 0.65
C LEU A 33 -8.57 11.70 -0.14
N TYR A 34 -7.89 10.98 -1.02
CA TYR A 34 -6.79 11.57 -1.77
C TYR A 34 -7.27 12.53 -2.83
N ASN A 35 -8.44 12.28 -3.42
CA ASN A 35 -9.00 13.21 -4.39
C ASN A 35 -9.29 14.57 -3.75
N ARG A 36 -9.78 14.56 -2.53
CA ARG A 36 -10.04 15.81 -1.83
C ARG A 36 -8.77 16.54 -1.42
N ALA A 37 -7.68 15.80 -1.29
CA ALA A 37 -6.42 16.40 -0.89
C ALA A 37 -5.71 17.11 -2.04
N TYR A 38 -6.11 16.87 -3.28
CA TYR A 38 -5.50 17.50 -4.45
C TYR A 38 -4.00 17.30 -4.47
N LEU A 39 -3.57 16.04 -4.41
CA LEU A 39 -2.16 15.71 -4.29
C LEU A 39 -1.36 16.13 -5.52
N GLN A 40 -0.19 16.71 -5.28
CA GLN A 40 0.76 17.00 -6.34
C GLN A 40 1.57 15.77 -6.68
N MET A 41 2.21 15.76 -7.85
CA MET A 41 2.98 14.61 -8.29
C MET A 41 4.11 14.27 -7.32
N GLU A 42 4.78 15.29 -6.80
CA GLU A 42 5.87 15.02 -5.86
C GLU A 42 5.35 14.46 -4.55
N GLU A 43 4.13 14.82 -4.17
CA GLU A 43 3.52 14.26 -2.97
C GLU A 43 3.17 12.79 -3.18
N VAL A 44 2.67 12.46 -4.36
CA VAL A 44 2.40 11.07 -4.70
C VAL A 44 3.70 10.26 -4.68
N GLY A 45 4.77 10.83 -5.21
CA GLY A 45 6.07 10.18 -5.17
C GLY A 45 6.54 9.89 -3.76
N MET A 46 6.33 10.86 -2.87
CA MET A 46 6.68 10.69 -1.47
C MET A 46 5.89 9.56 -0.83
N LEU A 47 4.58 9.53 -1.08
CA LEU A 47 3.73 8.48 -0.53
C LEU A 47 4.14 7.10 -1.06
N ARG A 48 4.45 7.02 -2.35
CA ARG A 48 4.88 5.75 -2.93
C ARG A 48 6.21 5.30 -2.32
N GLY A 49 7.10 6.25 -2.04
CA GLY A 49 8.36 5.93 -1.38
C GLY A 49 8.14 5.36 0.00
N ILE A 50 7.20 5.92 0.74
CA ILE A 50 6.88 5.42 2.08
C ILE A 50 6.36 3.98 1.98
N LEU A 51 5.45 3.72 1.05
CA LEU A 51 4.91 2.38 0.89
C LEU A 51 6.00 1.38 0.52
N ARG A 52 6.91 1.79 -0.35
CA ARG A 52 8.01 0.92 -0.77
C ARG A 52 8.90 0.57 0.42
N GLN A 53 9.17 1.56 1.25
CA GLN A 53 10.00 1.34 2.42
C GLN A 53 9.32 0.43 3.43
N VAL A 54 8.01 0.60 3.60
CA VAL A 54 7.24 -0.26 4.50
C VAL A 54 7.25 -1.69 4.00
N GLU A 55 7.06 -1.88 2.69
CA GLU A 55 7.08 -3.21 2.11
C GLU A 55 8.44 -3.88 2.31
N TRP A 56 9.51 -3.12 2.12
CA TRP A 56 10.84 -3.64 2.33
C TRP A 56 11.04 -4.09 3.78
N ALA A 57 10.59 -3.28 4.72
CA ALA A 57 10.75 -3.60 6.13
C ALA A 57 9.97 -4.85 6.52
N ILE A 58 8.75 -4.99 6.00
CA ILE A 58 7.94 -6.14 6.29
C ILE A 58 8.57 -7.40 5.73
N ASN A 59 9.02 -7.35 4.48
CA ASN A 59 9.61 -8.51 3.84
C ASN A 59 10.93 -8.89 4.49
N ARG A 60 11.68 -7.90 4.95
CA ARG A 60 12.94 -8.16 5.61
C ARG A 60 12.75 -8.92 6.90
N GLU A 61 11.65 -8.68 7.59
CA GLU A 61 11.41 -9.29 8.88
C GLU A 61 10.71 -10.64 8.80
N LYS A 62 10.27 -11.04 7.61
CA LYS A 62 9.65 -12.33 7.48
C LYS A 62 10.69 -13.43 7.66
N PRO A 63 10.39 -14.40 8.51
CA PRO A 63 11.37 -15.45 8.76
C PRO A 63 11.51 -16.46 7.65
N GLU A 64 10.81 -16.52 6.73
CA GLU A 64 10.83 -17.44 5.71
C GLU A 64 11.95 -17.55 4.94
N LYS A 65 12.19 -17.60 4.99
CA LYS A 65 12.87 -17.84 4.24
C LYS A 65 13.69 -18.58 4.39
N PRO A 66 13.57 -19.10 4.50
CA PRO A 66 14.00 -19.88 4.71
C PRO A 66 14.90 -20.22 4.62
N GLU A 67 14.88 -19.80 4.55
CA GLU A 67 15.35 -20.00 4.55
C GLU A 67 15.85 -20.43 4.44
N SER A 68 15.76 -20.26 4.38
CA SER A 68 15.84 -20.47 4.35
C SER A 68 16.08 -20.87 4.37
N THR A 69 16.12 -21.05 4.23
CA THR A 69 15.96 -21.21 4.26
C THR A 69 16.12 -21.42 4.25
#